data_bcc825cc1d683b7ed6a2d26f29b2ab66
#
_entry.id   bcc825cc1d683b7ed6a2d26f29b2ab66
#
_cell.length_a   1.000
_cell.length_b   1.000
_cell.length_c   1.000
_cell.angle_alpha   90.00
_cell.angle_beta   90.00
_cell.angle_gamma   90.00
#
_symmetry.space_group_name_H-M   'P 1'
#
loop_
_entity.id
_entity.type
_entity.pdbx_description
1 polymer ?
#
loop_
_entity_poly.entity_id
_entity_poly.type
_entity_poly.pdbx_seq_one_letter_code
_entity_poly.pdbx_strand_id
1 'polypeptide(L)'
;MLVTTMNDIPGYEVEEVLGSVFGLTVRSRHLGSTLGAAMKSVVGGELKGLTKLLAEGRQDAEQRLIDDARSKGANAIIAFRFDTSEMGTSGTEICAYGTAVRVRDVT
;
A
#
# COMPACT_ATOMS: atom_id res chain seq x y z
N MET A 1 0.34 -9.80 10.91
CA MET A 1 1.22 -9.73 9.72
C MET A 1 2.27 -8.65 9.94
N LEU A 2 3.54 -9.04 9.96
CA LEU A 2 4.64 -8.09 10.00
C LEU A 2 4.87 -7.53 8.61
N VAL A 3 4.91 -6.21 8.48
CA VAL A 3 5.19 -5.54 7.21
C VAL A 3 6.32 -4.55 7.44
N THR A 4 7.38 -4.66 6.66
CA THR A 4 8.53 -3.78 6.79
C THR A 4 9.10 -3.38 5.42
N THR A 5 9.65 -2.17 5.36
CA THR A 5 10.37 -1.71 4.18
C THR A 5 11.81 -2.24 4.14
N MET A 6 12.28 -2.85 5.23
CA MET A 6 13.60 -3.47 5.31
C MET A 6 13.65 -4.77 4.49
N ASN A 7 14.85 -5.19 4.14
CA ASN A 7 15.06 -6.46 3.45
C ASN A 7 15.09 -7.65 4.39
N ASP A 8 15.15 -7.39 5.70
CA ASP A 8 15.10 -8.41 6.75
C ASP A 8 14.32 -7.87 7.95
N ILE A 9 14.07 -8.72 8.92
CA ILE A 9 13.37 -8.36 10.17
C ILE A 9 14.26 -8.78 11.33
N PRO A 10 14.89 -7.83 12.03
CA PRO A 10 15.72 -8.16 13.20
C PRO A 10 14.94 -9.01 14.21
N GLY A 11 15.57 -10.03 14.74
CA GLY A 11 14.95 -10.99 15.66
C GLY A 11 14.19 -12.11 14.97
N TYR A 12 14.16 -12.11 13.65
CA TYR A 12 13.48 -13.13 12.84
C TYR A 12 14.41 -13.66 11.76
N GLU A 13 14.14 -14.89 11.34
CA GLU A 13 14.86 -15.53 10.25
C GLU A 13 13.86 -15.92 9.17
N VAL A 14 14.18 -15.61 7.91
CA VAL A 14 13.36 -16.01 6.77
C VAL A 14 13.57 -17.50 6.52
N GLU A 15 12.50 -18.27 6.64
CA GLU A 15 12.52 -19.71 6.37
C GLU A 15 12.14 -20.02 4.92
N GLU A 16 11.22 -19.22 4.36
CA GLU A 16 10.67 -19.49 3.04
C GLU A 16 10.30 -18.18 2.37
N VAL A 17 10.69 -18.04 1.12
CA VAL A 17 10.27 -16.92 0.26
C VAL A 17 9.09 -17.40 -0.57
N LEU A 18 7.95 -16.71 -0.44
CA LEU A 18 6.70 -17.10 -1.08
C LEU A 18 6.41 -16.31 -2.35
N GLY A 19 7.25 -15.33 -2.64
CA GLY A 19 7.19 -14.56 -3.87
C GLY A 19 6.66 -13.15 -3.71
N SER A 20 6.54 -12.47 -4.83
CA SER A 20 6.04 -11.09 -4.88
C SER A 20 4.55 -11.04 -4.60
N VAL A 21 4.12 -10.04 -3.86
CA VAL A 21 2.72 -9.77 -3.57
C VAL A 21 2.39 -8.34 -3.92
N PHE A 22 1.14 -8.11 -4.24
CA PHE A 22 0.66 -6.82 -4.71
C PHE A 22 -0.70 -6.50 -4.08
N GLY A 23 -0.92 -5.22 -3.82
CA GLY A 23 -2.23 -4.69 -3.52
C GLY A 23 -2.46 -3.47 -4.38
N LEU A 24 -3.58 -3.42 -5.08
CA LEU A 24 -3.83 -2.40 -6.10
C LEU A 24 -5.15 -1.71 -5.83
N THR A 25 -5.13 -0.38 -5.87
CA THR A 25 -6.35 0.43 -5.91
C THR A 25 -6.28 1.43 -7.06
N VAL A 26 -7.42 1.75 -7.61
CA VAL A 26 -7.55 2.83 -8.59
C VAL A 26 -8.53 3.85 -8.04
N ARG A 27 -8.09 5.09 -7.92
CA ARG A 27 -8.92 6.21 -7.48
C ARG A 27 -9.31 7.03 -8.71
N SER A 28 -10.59 7.01 -9.04
CA SER A 28 -11.11 7.68 -10.21
C SER A 28 -11.17 9.19 -10.00
N ARG A 29 -10.73 9.94 -11.01
CA ARG A 29 -10.88 11.41 -11.04
C ARG A 29 -12.33 11.83 -11.27
N HIS A 30 -13.19 10.92 -11.70
CA HIS A 30 -14.62 11.20 -11.92
C HIS A 30 -15.43 11.19 -10.62
N LEU A 31 -14.81 10.97 -9.47
CA LEU A 31 -15.37 11.34 -8.19
C LEU A 31 -15.31 12.88 -8.05
N GLY A 32 -15.72 13.57 -9.09
CA GLY A 32 -15.51 15.01 -9.30
C GLY A 32 -16.04 15.90 -8.18
N SER A 33 -17.15 15.53 -7.57
CA SER A 33 -17.68 16.26 -6.43
C SER A 33 -16.79 16.11 -5.18
N THR A 34 -16.21 14.93 -4.99
CA THR A 34 -15.30 14.67 -3.86
C THR A 34 -13.96 15.37 -4.06
N LEU A 35 -13.43 15.31 -5.27
CA LEU A 35 -12.19 16.01 -5.62
C LEU A 35 -12.37 17.53 -5.56
N GLY A 36 -13.48 18.05 -6.07
CA GLY A 36 -13.81 19.47 -6.02
C GLY A 36 -13.98 19.96 -4.58
N ALA A 37 -14.61 19.17 -3.73
CA ALA A 37 -14.74 19.47 -2.31
C ALA A 37 -13.38 19.42 -1.60
N ALA A 38 -12.53 18.46 -1.96
CA ALA A 38 -11.18 18.33 -1.41
C ALA A 38 -10.31 19.53 -1.81
N MET A 39 -10.44 20.02 -3.04
CA MET A 39 -9.70 21.20 -3.51
C MET A 39 -10.11 22.49 -2.81
N LYS A 40 -11.31 22.56 -2.25
CA LYS A 40 -11.79 23.73 -1.49
C LYS A 40 -11.23 23.79 -0.05
N SER A 41 -10.59 22.72 0.43
CA SER A 41 -10.04 22.66 1.78
C SER A 41 -8.54 22.91 1.80
N VAL A 42 -8.07 23.90 1.04
CA VAL A 42 -6.66 24.31 1.06
C VAL A 42 -6.37 25.09 2.33
N VAL A 43 -5.46 24.59 3.16
CA VAL A 43 -4.99 25.27 4.36
C VAL A 43 -3.47 25.24 4.35
N GLY A 44 -2.85 26.42 4.37
CA GLY A 44 -1.40 26.53 4.42
C GLY A 44 -0.67 25.91 3.24
N GLY A 45 -1.30 25.90 2.05
CA GLY A 45 -0.72 25.29 0.86
C GLY A 45 -0.94 23.78 0.72
N GLU A 46 -1.59 23.15 1.70
CA GLU A 46 -1.89 21.73 1.66
C GLU A 46 -3.35 21.48 1.29
N LEU A 47 -3.58 20.52 0.39
CA LEU A 47 -4.91 20.03 0.02
C LEU A 47 -5.29 18.88 0.96
N LYS A 48 -5.79 19.20 2.17
CA LYS A 48 -6.06 18.21 3.22
C LYS A 48 -7.03 17.11 2.80
N GLY A 49 -8.09 17.46 2.08
CA GLY A 49 -9.05 16.46 1.59
C GLY A 49 -8.42 15.50 0.59
N LEU A 50 -7.54 15.99 -0.27
CA LEU A 50 -6.82 15.16 -1.22
C LEU A 50 -5.79 14.27 -0.51
N THR A 51 -5.08 14.82 0.47
CA THR A 51 -4.15 14.05 1.31
C THR A 51 -4.87 12.89 1.98
N LYS A 52 -6.05 13.15 2.55
CA LYS A 52 -6.86 12.12 3.19
C LYS A 52 -7.29 11.04 2.20
N LEU A 53 -7.74 11.43 1.02
CA LEU A 53 -8.16 10.50 -0.04
C LEU A 53 -7.02 9.60 -0.47
N LEU A 54 -5.82 10.16 -0.66
CA LEU A 54 -4.64 9.38 -1.05
C LEU A 54 -4.16 8.46 0.08
N ALA A 55 -4.23 8.92 1.33
CA ALA A 55 -3.89 8.09 2.49
C ALA A 55 -4.84 6.89 2.61
N GLU A 56 -6.13 7.10 2.40
CA GLU A 56 -7.12 6.00 2.38
C GLU A 56 -6.82 5.02 1.24
N GLY A 57 -6.45 5.53 0.07
CA GLY A 57 -6.06 4.69 -1.07
C GLY A 57 -4.85 3.83 -0.76
N ARG A 58 -3.87 4.37 -0.07
CA ARG A 58 -2.68 3.61 0.37
C ARG A 58 -3.04 2.53 1.39
N GLN A 59 -3.89 2.85 2.35
CA GLN A 59 -4.36 1.87 3.33
C GLN A 59 -5.08 0.72 2.66
N ASP A 60 -5.94 0.99 1.70
CA ASP A 60 -6.66 -0.05 0.95
C ASP A 60 -5.70 -0.91 0.14
N ALA A 61 -4.72 -0.31 -0.52
CA ALA A 61 -3.70 -1.04 -1.26
C ALA A 61 -2.88 -1.95 -0.34
N GLU A 62 -2.47 -1.44 0.83
CA GLU A 62 -1.73 -2.22 1.82
C GLU A 62 -2.56 -3.39 2.34
N GLN A 63 -3.85 -3.19 2.62
CA GLN A 63 -4.72 -4.26 3.09
C GLN A 63 -4.87 -5.36 2.04
N ARG A 64 -5.00 -5.00 0.77
CA ARG A 64 -5.04 -5.97 -0.34
C ARG A 64 -3.74 -6.73 -0.48
N LEU A 65 -2.61 -6.05 -0.27
CA LEU A 65 -1.29 -6.67 -0.23
C LEU A 65 -1.20 -7.73 0.87
N ILE A 66 -1.66 -7.39 2.07
CA ILE A 66 -1.67 -8.29 3.22
C ILE A 66 -2.57 -9.51 2.94
N ASP A 67 -3.73 -9.29 2.35
CA ASP A 67 -4.65 -10.37 2.00
C ASP A 67 -4.01 -11.31 0.96
N ASP A 68 -3.31 -10.76 -0.02
CA ASP A 68 -2.58 -11.56 -1.02
C ASP A 68 -1.48 -12.40 -0.35
N ALA A 69 -0.72 -11.80 0.55
CA ALA A 69 0.33 -12.51 1.29
C ALA A 69 -0.24 -13.63 2.16
N ARG A 70 -1.35 -13.37 2.84
CA ARG A 70 -2.02 -14.39 3.66
C ARG A 70 -2.49 -15.56 2.82
N SER A 71 -3.00 -15.30 1.63
CA SER A 71 -3.45 -16.37 0.72
C SER A 71 -2.30 -17.29 0.30
N LYS A 72 -1.06 -16.80 0.36
CA LYS A 72 0.14 -17.58 0.04
C LYS A 72 0.76 -18.24 1.27
N GLY A 73 0.17 -18.07 2.44
CA GLY A 73 0.68 -18.65 3.70
C GLY A 73 1.77 -17.84 4.37
N ALA A 74 1.95 -16.59 4.00
CA ALA A 74 2.96 -15.70 4.59
C ALA A 74 2.56 -15.26 6.00
N ASN A 75 3.57 -14.98 6.82
CA ASN A 75 3.39 -14.31 8.10
C ASN A 75 4.14 -12.97 8.16
N ALA A 76 4.84 -12.61 7.10
CA ALA A 76 5.52 -11.33 7.00
C ALA A 76 5.66 -10.88 5.54
N ILE A 77 5.83 -9.59 5.36
CA ILE A 77 6.13 -8.96 4.07
C ILE A 77 7.37 -8.09 4.28
N ILE A 78 8.41 -8.34 3.49
CA ILE A 78 9.64 -7.55 3.51
C ILE A 78 9.76 -6.73 2.23
N ALA A 79 10.66 -5.75 2.24
CA ALA A 79 10.93 -4.87 1.11
C ALA A 79 9.66 -4.20 0.56
N PHE A 80 8.79 -3.80 1.47
CA PHE A 80 7.50 -3.17 1.15
C PHE A 80 7.70 -1.79 0.55
N ARG A 81 6.96 -1.48 -0.52
CA ARG A 81 6.99 -0.21 -1.24
C ARG A 81 5.62 0.14 -1.77
N PHE A 82 5.41 1.41 -2.00
CA PHE A 82 4.31 1.92 -2.82
C PHE A 82 4.83 2.44 -4.15
N ASP A 83 4.01 2.29 -5.17
CA ASP A 83 4.21 2.93 -6.45
C ASP A 83 2.88 3.55 -6.87
N THR A 84 2.92 4.75 -7.43
CA THR A 84 1.73 5.45 -7.89
C THR A 84 1.91 5.82 -9.35
N SER A 85 0.85 5.59 -10.13
CA SER A 85 0.85 5.90 -11.56
C SER A 85 -0.40 6.67 -11.91
N GLU A 86 -0.25 7.68 -12.75
CA GLU A 86 -1.39 8.40 -13.29
C GLU A 86 -1.89 7.73 -14.55
N MET A 87 -3.21 7.55 -14.62
CA MET A 87 -3.89 6.92 -15.76
C MET A 87 -4.62 7.96 -16.61
N GLY A 88 -3.93 9.06 -16.87
CA GLY A 88 -4.49 10.18 -17.62
C GLY A 88 -5.68 10.82 -16.90
N THR A 89 -6.82 10.92 -17.58
CA THR A 89 -8.05 11.45 -16.99
C THR A 89 -8.85 10.40 -16.21
N SER A 90 -8.45 9.13 -16.28
CA SER A 90 -9.21 8.00 -15.69
C SER A 90 -9.00 7.86 -14.19
N GLY A 91 -7.85 8.28 -13.67
CA GLY A 91 -7.59 8.16 -12.24
C GLY A 91 -6.12 8.00 -11.89
N THR A 92 -5.90 7.64 -10.63
CA THR A 92 -4.57 7.36 -10.09
C THR A 92 -4.54 5.92 -9.59
N GLU A 93 -3.57 5.16 -10.06
CA GLU A 93 -3.28 3.83 -9.55
C GLU A 93 -2.34 3.94 -8.35
N ILE A 94 -2.68 3.25 -7.27
CA ILE A 94 -1.81 3.09 -6.10
C ILE A 94 -1.53 1.60 -5.95
N CYS A 95 -0.26 1.23 -6.06
CA CYS A 95 0.18 -0.15 -5.92
C CYS A 95 1.06 -0.29 -4.69
N ALA A 96 0.69 -1.18 -3.78
CA ALA A 96 1.56 -1.66 -2.71
C ALA A 96 2.18 -2.96 -3.17
N TYR A 97 3.48 -3.13 -2.96
CA TYR A 97 4.15 -4.38 -3.33
C TYR A 97 5.27 -4.71 -2.36
N GLY A 98 5.65 -5.96 -2.36
CA GLY A 98 6.72 -6.46 -1.51
C GLY A 98 6.93 -7.95 -1.74
N THR A 99 7.71 -8.55 -0.85
CA THR A 99 7.98 -9.99 -0.90
C THR A 99 7.34 -10.66 0.31
N ALA A 100 6.45 -11.59 0.02
CA ALA A 100 5.83 -12.42 1.05
C ALA A 100 6.81 -13.50 1.50
N VAL A 101 6.95 -13.66 2.81
CA VAL A 101 7.87 -14.62 3.42
C VAL A 101 7.23 -15.31 4.62
N ARG A 102 7.75 -16.48 4.95
CA ARG A 102 7.54 -17.05 6.27
C ARG A 102 8.79 -16.80 7.09
N VAL A 103 8.61 -16.23 8.26
CA VAL A 103 9.69 -15.95 9.20
C VAL A 103 9.47 -16.72 10.49
N ARG A 104 10.58 -17.00 11.17
CA ARG A 104 10.62 -17.66 12.48
C ARG A 104 11.27 -16.70 13.47
N ASP A 105 10.70 -16.59 14.66
CA ASP A 105 11.30 -15.85 15.77
C ASP A 105 12.55 -16.58 16.25
N VAL A 106 13.67 -15.86 16.33
CA VAL A 106 14.96 -16.44 16.76
C VAL A 106 15.53 -15.74 18.00
N THR A 107 14.70 -14.91 18.66
CA THR A 107 15.11 -14.22 19.89
C THR A 107 14.95 -15.07 21.13
#